data_f8ec7f16ae441eaf1e1da2022bfbe262
#
_entry.id   f8ec7f16ae441eaf1e1da2022bfbe262
#
_cell.length_a   1.000
_cell.length_b   1.000
_cell.length_c   1.000
_cell.angle_alpha   90.00
_cell.angle_beta   90.00
_cell.angle_gamma   90.00
#
_symmetry.space_group_name_H-M   'P 1'
#
loop_
_entity.id
_entity.type
_entity.pdbx_description
1 polymer ?
#
loop_
_entity_poly.entity_id
_entity_poly.type
_entity_poly.pdbx_seq_one_letter_code
_entity_poly.pdbx_strand_id
1 'polypeptide(L)'
;QIEMEQACTEHLKEIGGYLAPEFKKIEFSAGNFEYEASVIIPVRNRIRTIRDAIKSVLMQKTDFKYNLIIIDNHSTDGTTEAIDEFKDDERVIHIIPERTDLGIGGCWNMGVHHPKCGKFAVQLDSDDVYKDENTLAIMVRAFYEQNCAMVVGTYMMTDFNMNMIAPGIIDHKEWTPANGRNNALRINGLGAPRAFYTPVLREVKVPNTKIGRASCRER
;
A
#
# COMPACT_ATOMS: atom_id res chain seq x y z
N GLN A 1 -15.15 -22.38 -11.04
CA GLN A 1 -14.19 -21.72 -10.13
C GLN A 1 -13.41 -22.74 -9.31
N ILE A 2 -14.06 -23.72 -8.65
CA ILE A 2 -13.43 -24.81 -7.87
C ILE A 2 -12.47 -25.63 -8.73
N GLU A 3 -12.87 -26.03 -9.93
CA GLU A 3 -12.02 -26.78 -10.86
C GLU A 3 -10.77 -26.00 -11.26
N MET A 4 -10.88 -24.69 -11.50
CA MET A 4 -9.74 -23.82 -11.79
C MET A 4 -8.80 -23.70 -10.59
N GLU A 5 -9.34 -23.64 -9.39
CA GLU A 5 -8.55 -23.62 -8.17
C GLU A 5 -7.77 -24.93 -7.98
N GLN A 6 -8.42 -26.05 -8.22
CA GLN A 6 -7.77 -27.37 -8.18
C GLN A 6 -6.66 -27.49 -9.23
N ALA A 7 -6.94 -27.16 -10.48
CA ALA A 7 -5.96 -27.22 -11.57
C ALA A 7 -4.75 -26.32 -11.29
N CYS A 8 -4.95 -25.09 -10.83
CA CYS A 8 -3.87 -24.21 -10.43
C CYS A 8 -3.06 -24.77 -9.26
N THR A 9 -3.72 -25.36 -8.28
CA THR A 9 -3.06 -25.95 -7.10
C THR A 9 -2.21 -27.16 -7.50
N GLU A 10 -2.71 -28.03 -8.36
CA GLU A 10 -1.97 -29.17 -8.90
C GLU A 10 -0.76 -28.71 -9.69
N HIS A 11 -0.94 -27.76 -10.60
CA HIS A 11 0.15 -27.18 -11.35
C HIS A 11 1.24 -26.56 -10.46
N LEU A 12 0.84 -25.81 -9.42
CA LEU A 12 1.80 -25.25 -8.46
C LEU A 12 2.61 -26.34 -7.73
N LYS A 13 1.98 -27.47 -7.41
CA LYS A 13 2.67 -28.61 -6.80
C LYS A 13 3.67 -29.25 -7.78
N GLU A 14 3.28 -29.42 -9.03
CA GLU A 14 4.13 -29.99 -10.09
C GLU A 14 5.39 -29.16 -10.34
N ILE A 15 5.26 -27.83 -10.38
CA ILE A 15 6.41 -26.93 -10.62
C ILE A 15 7.18 -26.54 -9.35
N GLY A 16 6.79 -27.07 -8.17
CA GLY A 16 7.43 -26.73 -6.90
C GLY A 16 7.13 -25.32 -6.38
N GLY A 17 6.09 -24.67 -6.90
CA GLY A 17 5.65 -23.31 -6.51
C GLY A 17 4.55 -23.29 -5.47
N TYR A 18 4.07 -24.44 -5.01
CA TYR A 18 3.00 -24.52 -4.02
C TYR A 18 3.46 -24.04 -2.65
N LEU A 19 2.72 -23.11 -2.09
CA LEU A 19 2.94 -22.60 -0.73
C LEU A 19 1.95 -23.27 0.23
N ALA A 20 2.42 -24.20 1.03
CA ALA A 20 1.61 -24.83 2.08
C ALA A 20 1.02 -23.78 3.04
N PRO A 21 -0.17 -24.02 3.61
CA PRO A 21 -0.84 -23.09 4.53
C PRO A 21 -0.17 -23.09 5.93
N GLU A 22 1.14 -23.10 5.96
CA GLU A 22 1.94 -22.99 7.16
C GLU A 22 2.43 -21.55 7.32
N PHE A 23 2.10 -20.92 8.44
CA PHE A 23 2.39 -19.50 8.68
C PHE A 23 3.35 -19.36 9.86
N LYS A 24 4.46 -18.64 9.62
CA LYS A 24 5.34 -18.22 10.72
C LYS A 24 4.65 -17.12 11.51
N LYS A 25 4.71 -17.21 12.84
CA LYS A 25 4.32 -16.10 13.70
C LYS A 25 5.24 -14.92 13.47
N ILE A 26 4.67 -13.73 13.42
CA ILE A 26 5.41 -12.49 13.31
C ILE A 26 5.64 -11.92 14.69
N GLU A 27 6.90 -11.73 15.04
CA GLU A 27 7.27 -11.01 16.26
C GLU A 27 7.48 -9.54 15.90
N PHE A 28 6.59 -8.67 16.41
CA PHE A 28 6.63 -7.23 16.14
C PHE A 28 7.65 -6.50 17.04
N SER A 29 8.73 -7.17 17.42
CA SER A 29 9.80 -6.66 18.27
C SER A 29 11.01 -6.12 17.52
N ALA A 30 11.08 -6.35 16.22
CA ALA A 30 12.23 -5.92 15.41
C ALA A 30 12.21 -4.41 15.15
N GLY A 31 13.30 -3.73 15.56
CA GLY A 31 13.50 -2.30 15.33
C GLY A 31 12.87 -1.40 16.40
N ASN A 32 13.37 -0.16 16.43
CA ASN A 32 12.80 0.91 17.26
C ASN A 32 12.20 1.95 16.29
N PHE A 33 10.92 2.21 16.42
CA PHE A 33 10.18 3.09 15.54
C PHE A 33 9.55 4.25 16.32
N GLU A 34 9.77 5.47 15.85
CA GLU A 34 9.12 6.66 16.42
C GLU A 34 7.62 6.67 16.12
N TYR A 35 7.23 6.16 14.93
CA TYR A 35 5.86 6.09 14.45
C TYR A 35 5.41 4.63 14.36
N GLU A 36 4.19 4.38 14.77
CA GLU A 36 3.58 3.05 14.62
C GLU A 36 3.26 2.77 13.15
N ALA A 37 2.79 3.77 12.40
CA ALA A 37 2.50 3.65 10.98
C ALA A 37 3.04 4.83 10.18
N SER A 38 3.44 4.57 8.95
CA SER A 38 3.67 5.59 7.92
C SER A 38 2.78 5.31 6.72
N VAL A 39 1.98 6.29 6.34
CA VAL A 39 1.33 6.25 5.03
C VAL A 39 2.32 6.79 4.00
N ILE A 40 2.53 6.05 2.91
CA ILE A 40 3.46 6.41 1.86
C ILE A 40 2.69 6.65 0.57
N ILE A 41 2.84 7.84 -0.01
CA ILE A 41 2.21 8.24 -1.26
C ILE A 41 3.29 8.55 -2.30
N PRO A 42 3.59 7.65 -3.23
CA PRO A 42 4.31 8.00 -4.44
C PRO A 42 3.41 8.83 -5.36
N VAL A 43 3.92 9.94 -5.87
CA VAL A 43 3.11 10.82 -6.73
C VAL A 43 3.93 11.37 -7.89
N ARG A 44 3.26 11.54 -9.02
CA ARG A 44 3.74 12.32 -10.17
C ARG A 44 2.56 12.84 -10.96
N ASN A 45 2.46 14.18 -11.09
CA ASN A 45 1.43 14.85 -11.87
C ASN A 45 -0.01 14.42 -11.48
N ARG A 46 -0.42 14.77 -10.26
CA ARG A 46 -1.73 14.46 -9.68
C ARG A 46 -2.38 15.66 -9.00
N ILE A 47 -2.26 16.83 -9.61
CA ILE A 47 -2.82 18.09 -9.06
C ILE A 47 -4.30 18.00 -8.72
N ARG A 48 -5.07 17.18 -9.45
CA ARG A 48 -6.52 17.02 -9.24
C ARG A 48 -6.90 16.23 -7.99
N THR A 49 -6.05 15.34 -7.53
CA THR A 49 -6.40 14.34 -6.50
C THR A 49 -5.53 14.40 -5.27
N ILE A 50 -4.29 14.87 -5.39
CA ILE A 50 -3.31 14.80 -4.29
C ILE A 50 -3.79 15.49 -3.00
N ARG A 51 -4.51 16.61 -3.08
CA ARG A 51 -5.04 17.29 -1.89
C ARG A 51 -6.03 16.44 -1.12
N ASP A 52 -6.90 15.72 -1.85
CA ASP A 52 -7.91 14.86 -1.22
C ASP A 52 -7.26 13.61 -0.61
N ALA A 53 -6.28 13.03 -1.29
CA ALA A 53 -5.48 11.95 -0.74
C ALA A 53 -4.80 12.36 0.58
N ILE A 54 -4.09 13.49 0.60
CA ILE A 54 -3.43 14.01 1.81
C ILE A 54 -4.44 14.26 2.93
N LYS A 55 -5.53 14.97 2.66
CA LYS A 55 -6.58 15.25 3.64
C LYS A 55 -7.15 13.97 4.24
N SER A 56 -7.38 12.93 3.41
CA SER A 56 -7.91 11.65 3.88
C SER A 56 -6.98 10.94 4.85
N VAL A 57 -5.65 11.14 4.71
CA VAL A 57 -4.66 10.65 5.66
C VAL A 57 -4.64 11.50 6.93
N LEU A 58 -4.60 12.82 6.80
CA LEU A 58 -4.48 13.72 7.95
C LEU A 58 -5.72 13.74 8.85
N MET A 59 -6.89 13.33 8.33
CA MET A 59 -8.11 13.16 9.12
C MET A 59 -8.15 11.86 9.95
N GLN A 60 -7.20 10.95 9.79
CA GLN A 60 -7.21 9.68 10.51
C GLN A 60 -7.09 9.88 12.02
N LYS A 61 -7.93 9.17 12.78
CA LYS A 61 -7.94 9.13 14.24
C LYS A 61 -7.32 7.84 14.74
N THR A 62 -6.22 7.96 15.46
CA THR A 62 -5.47 6.83 15.97
C THR A 62 -5.06 7.08 17.42
N ASP A 63 -4.88 6.02 18.20
CA ASP A 63 -4.29 6.03 19.53
C ASP A 63 -2.76 5.89 19.51
N PHE A 64 -2.18 5.89 18.32
CA PHE A 64 -0.74 5.80 18.08
C PHE A 64 -0.25 6.95 17.19
N LYS A 65 1.06 7.18 17.20
CA LYS A 65 1.70 8.16 16.30
C LYS A 65 1.83 7.60 14.88
N TYR A 66 1.45 8.40 13.90
CA TYR A 66 1.68 8.11 12.49
C TYR A 66 2.18 9.35 11.75
N ASN A 67 2.76 9.13 10.58
CA ASN A 67 3.14 10.19 9.66
C ASN A 67 2.76 9.86 8.21
N LEU A 68 2.90 10.86 7.34
CA LEU A 68 2.65 10.78 5.92
C LEU A 68 3.94 11.12 5.18
N ILE A 69 4.45 10.17 4.39
CA ILE A 69 5.65 10.34 3.58
C ILE A 69 5.23 10.41 2.11
N ILE A 70 5.41 11.58 1.49
CA ILE A 70 5.06 11.82 0.10
C ILE A 70 6.33 11.86 -0.72
N ILE A 71 6.43 10.99 -1.72
CA ILE A 71 7.55 10.98 -2.66
C ILE A 71 7.08 11.56 -3.99
N ASP A 72 7.35 12.85 -4.19
CA ASP A 72 7.01 13.57 -5.42
C ASP A 72 8.09 13.33 -6.49
N ASN A 73 7.77 12.47 -7.43
CA ASN A 73 8.69 12.09 -8.51
C ASN A 73 8.73 13.13 -9.62
N HIS A 74 9.17 14.36 -9.29
CA HIS A 74 9.35 15.48 -10.22
C HIS A 74 8.06 15.87 -10.94
N SER A 75 7.03 16.22 -10.20
CA SER A 75 5.77 16.74 -10.75
C SER A 75 5.98 18.11 -11.40
N THR A 76 5.21 18.39 -12.45
CA THR A 76 5.31 19.63 -13.26
C THR A 76 3.95 20.29 -13.53
N ASP A 77 2.90 19.80 -12.92
CA ASP A 77 1.51 20.23 -13.15
C ASP A 77 0.92 21.06 -11.99
N GLY A 78 1.74 21.44 -11.00
CA GLY A 78 1.30 22.12 -9.77
C GLY A 78 1.07 21.17 -8.59
N THR A 79 1.38 19.89 -8.74
CA THR A 79 1.25 18.88 -7.65
C THR A 79 2.19 19.22 -6.48
N THR A 80 3.43 19.61 -6.76
CA THR A 80 4.43 19.99 -5.75
C THR A 80 3.93 21.12 -4.86
N GLU A 81 3.41 22.18 -5.48
CA GLU A 81 2.85 23.35 -4.78
C GLU A 81 1.61 22.96 -3.96
N ALA A 82 0.81 22.03 -4.46
CA ALA A 82 -0.35 21.53 -3.74
C ALA A 82 0.03 20.71 -2.49
N ILE A 83 1.15 19.99 -2.54
CA ILE A 83 1.68 19.27 -1.38
C ILE A 83 2.22 20.26 -0.35
N ASP A 84 2.89 21.33 -0.79
CA ASP A 84 3.48 22.36 0.07
C ASP A 84 2.44 23.13 0.90
N GLU A 85 1.16 23.09 0.52
CA GLU A 85 0.05 23.63 1.34
C GLU A 85 -0.06 22.94 2.70
N PHE A 86 0.48 21.73 2.85
CA PHE A 86 0.42 20.91 4.06
C PHE A 86 1.74 20.86 4.84
N LYS A 87 2.75 21.62 4.46
CA LYS A 87 4.11 21.59 5.04
C LYS A 87 4.16 21.94 6.54
N ASP A 88 3.17 22.67 7.04
CA ASP A 88 3.09 23.09 8.44
C ASP A 88 2.52 21.99 9.35
N ASP A 89 1.97 20.89 8.80
CA ASP A 89 1.60 19.72 9.58
C ASP A 89 2.83 18.83 9.83
N GLU A 90 3.24 18.72 11.08
CA GLU A 90 4.45 17.99 11.49
C GLU A 90 4.48 16.51 11.09
N ARG A 91 3.31 15.95 10.77
CA ARG A 91 3.20 14.57 10.27
C ARG A 91 3.59 14.43 8.81
N VAL A 92 3.62 15.52 8.04
CA VAL A 92 3.88 15.49 6.60
C VAL A 92 5.37 15.57 6.30
N ILE A 93 5.86 14.62 5.56
CA ILE A 93 7.23 14.57 5.05
C ILE A 93 7.14 14.56 3.52
N HIS A 94 7.52 15.68 2.89
CA HIS A 94 7.56 15.82 1.43
C HIS A 94 8.98 15.65 0.92
N ILE A 95 9.19 14.76 -0.02
CA ILE A 95 10.50 14.44 -0.59
C ILE A 95 10.41 14.50 -2.11
N ILE A 96 11.27 15.29 -2.72
CA ILE A 96 11.55 15.25 -4.15
C ILE A 96 12.89 14.51 -4.31
N PRO A 97 12.92 13.33 -4.95
CA PRO A 97 14.15 12.55 -5.11
C PRO A 97 15.21 13.32 -5.91
N GLU A 98 16.48 13.17 -5.57
CA GLU A 98 17.57 13.68 -6.43
C GLU A 98 17.61 12.97 -7.78
N ARG A 99 17.27 11.68 -7.80
CA ARG A 99 17.20 10.84 -9.00
C ARG A 99 15.93 11.11 -9.78
N THR A 100 16.07 11.27 -11.10
CA THR A 100 14.95 11.50 -12.04
C THR A 100 14.45 10.23 -12.73
N ASP A 101 15.12 9.09 -12.50
CA ASP A 101 14.82 7.82 -13.14
C ASP A 101 14.03 6.82 -12.24
N LEU A 102 13.51 7.30 -11.11
CA LEU A 102 12.68 6.49 -10.24
C LEU A 102 11.31 6.23 -10.88
N GLY A 103 10.92 4.96 -10.88
CA GLY A 103 9.52 4.57 -11.09
C GLY A 103 8.76 4.55 -9.75
N ILE A 104 7.48 4.18 -9.80
CA ILE A 104 6.64 4.07 -8.61
C ILE A 104 7.26 3.15 -7.54
N GLY A 105 7.87 2.03 -7.95
CA GLY A 105 8.56 1.11 -7.03
C GLY A 105 9.77 1.73 -6.35
N GLY A 106 10.53 2.58 -7.06
CA GLY A 106 11.66 3.32 -6.49
C GLY A 106 11.22 4.36 -5.47
N CYS A 107 10.12 5.08 -5.75
CA CYS A 107 9.52 6.02 -4.81
C CYS A 107 9.00 5.29 -3.56
N TRP A 108 8.35 4.16 -3.74
CA TRP A 108 7.93 3.29 -2.64
C TRP A 108 9.12 2.87 -1.78
N ASN A 109 10.17 2.36 -2.41
CA ASN A 109 11.38 1.92 -1.72
C ASN A 109 12.02 3.06 -0.93
N MET A 110 12.04 4.27 -1.49
CA MET A 110 12.53 5.46 -0.81
C MET A 110 11.72 5.77 0.46
N GLY A 111 10.39 5.76 0.38
CA GLY A 111 9.51 5.97 1.53
C GLY A 111 9.69 4.90 2.61
N VAL A 112 9.74 3.62 2.22
CA VAL A 112 9.92 2.48 3.15
C VAL A 112 11.27 2.56 3.88
N HIS A 113 12.35 3.02 3.20
CA HIS A 113 13.68 3.14 3.80
C HIS A 113 13.94 4.50 4.45
N HIS A 114 12.97 5.41 4.42
CA HIS A 114 13.12 6.69 5.12
C HIS A 114 13.34 6.48 6.63
N PRO A 115 14.25 7.22 7.29
CA PRO A 115 14.52 7.05 8.72
C PRO A 115 13.29 7.18 9.62
N LYS A 116 12.35 8.03 9.24
CA LYS A 116 11.08 8.24 9.95
C LYS A 116 9.94 7.31 9.47
N CYS A 117 10.23 6.31 8.64
CA CYS A 117 9.21 5.33 8.28
C CYS A 117 8.83 4.50 9.51
N GLY A 118 7.53 4.40 9.77
CA GLY A 118 6.98 3.70 10.92
C GLY A 118 7.10 2.18 10.85
N LYS A 119 6.67 1.55 11.93
CA LYS A 119 6.65 0.10 12.10
C LYS A 119 5.83 -0.60 11.02
N PHE A 120 4.73 0.02 10.61
CA PHE A 120 3.90 -0.43 9.51
C PHE A 120 3.92 0.58 8.37
N ALA A 121 4.35 0.15 7.18
CA ALA A 121 4.34 0.94 5.97
C ALA A 121 3.02 0.70 5.22
N VAL A 122 2.20 1.73 5.09
CA VAL A 122 0.88 1.67 4.47
C VAL A 122 0.92 2.38 3.13
N GLN A 123 0.53 1.69 2.07
CA GLN A 123 0.41 2.28 0.75
C GLN A 123 -0.91 3.04 0.61
N LEU A 124 -0.82 4.24 0.04
CA LEU A 124 -1.96 4.93 -0.53
C LEU A 124 -1.56 5.48 -1.90
N ASP A 125 -2.36 5.22 -2.91
CA ASP A 125 -2.15 5.79 -4.23
C ASP A 125 -2.60 7.25 -4.23
N SER A 126 -1.95 8.09 -5.05
CA SER A 126 -2.14 9.55 -5.02
C SER A 126 -3.49 10.03 -5.58
N ASP A 127 -4.29 9.11 -6.07
CA ASP A 127 -5.65 9.28 -6.59
C ASP A 127 -6.71 8.48 -5.81
N ASP A 128 -6.30 7.90 -4.68
CA ASP A 128 -7.18 7.22 -3.73
C ASP A 128 -7.38 8.03 -2.45
N VAL A 129 -8.47 7.76 -1.74
CA VAL A 129 -8.77 8.33 -0.43
C VAL A 129 -9.21 7.25 0.55
N TYR A 130 -8.86 7.41 1.82
CA TYR A 130 -9.40 6.55 2.87
C TYR A 130 -10.90 6.79 3.04
N LYS A 131 -11.63 5.70 3.25
CA LYS A 131 -13.09 5.71 3.38
C LYS A 131 -13.58 6.60 4.53
N ASP A 132 -12.90 6.52 5.67
CA ASP A 132 -13.28 7.23 6.89
C ASP A 132 -12.06 7.46 7.81
N GLU A 133 -12.29 8.11 8.93
CA GLU A 133 -11.27 8.50 9.91
C GLU A 133 -10.68 7.33 10.72
N ASN A 134 -11.19 6.11 10.59
CA ASN A 134 -10.74 4.94 11.35
C ASN A 134 -9.95 3.94 10.50
N THR A 135 -9.84 4.18 9.21
CA THR A 135 -9.26 3.22 8.25
C THR A 135 -7.84 2.81 8.63
N LEU A 136 -6.97 3.77 8.98
CA LEU A 136 -5.59 3.49 9.38
C LEU A 136 -5.52 2.67 10.68
N ALA A 137 -6.35 3.01 11.67
CA ALA A 137 -6.41 2.28 12.93
C ALA A 137 -6.86 0.83 12.71
N ILE A 138 -7.84 0.60 11.84
CA ILE A 138 -8.31 -0.75 11.48
C ILE A 138 -7.19 -1.55 10.82
N MET A 139 -6.45 -0.96 9.89
CA MET A 139 -5.35 -1.64 9.20
C MET A 139 -4.22 -2.03 10.17
N VAL A 140 -3.82 -1.13 11.07
CA VAL A 140 -2.78 -1.43 12.06
C VAL A 140 -3.25 -2.50 13.05
N ARG A 141 -4.49 -2.42 13.51
CA ARG A 141 -5.07 -3.45 14.39
C ARG A 141 -5.06 -4.85 13.76
N ALA A 142 -5.35 -4.94 12.45
CA ALA A 142 -5.35 -6.21 11.73
C ALA A 142 -4.00 -6.94 11.78
N PHE A 143 -2.87 -6.20 11.79
CA PHE A 143 -1.55 -6.82 11.97
C PHE A 143 -1.43 -7.57 13.28
N TYR A 144 -1.87 -6.95 14.37
CA TYR A 144 -1.77 -7.54 15.71
C TYR A 144 -2.79 -8.66 15.92
N GLU A 145 -4.04 -8.47 15.52
CA GLU A 145 -5.10 -9.46 15.69
C GLU A 145 -4.86 -10.73 14.87
N GLN A 146 -4.34 -10.58 13.65
CA GLN A 146 -4.11 -11.70 12.74
C GLN A 146 -2.66 -12.20 12.73
N ASN A 147 -1.76 -11.54 13.45
CA ASN A 147 -0.33 -11.86 13.49
C ASN A 147 0.27 -12.05 12.10
N CYS A 148 0.11 -11.08 11.22
CA CYS A 148 0.53 -11.14 9.81
C CYS A 148 1.54 -10.05 9.47
N ALA A 149 2.34 -10.27 8.40
CA ALA A 149 3.32 -9.30 7.92
C ALA A 149 2.79 -8.41 6.80
N MET A 150 1.61 -8.72 6.25
CA MET A 150 0.96 -7.96 5.19
C MET A 150 -0.55 -7.95 5.42
N VAL A 151 -1.15 -6.79 5.23
CA VAL A 151 -2.60 -6.58 5.22
C VAL A 151 -3.00 -6.04 3.85
N VAL A 152 -4.04 -6.60 3.28
CA VAL A 152 -4.66 -6.12 2.04
C VAL A 152 -6.11 -5.76 2.33
N GLY A 153 -6.49 -4.55 2.04
CA GLY A 153 -7.83 -4.05 2.31
C GLY A 153 -8.78 -4.20 1.10
N THR A 154 -10.02 -3.89 1.37
CA THR A 154 -11.09 -3.78 0.36
C THR A 154 -11.14 -2.34 -0.14
N TYR A 155 -11.50 -2.15 -1.40
CA TYR A 155 -11.72 -0.82 -1.96
C TYR A 155 -12.99 -0.74 -2.77
N MET A 156 -13.49 0.47 -2.94
CA MET A 156 -14.67 0.78 -3.74
C MET A 156 -14.26 1.67 -4.91
N MET A 157 -14.66 1.27 -6.11
CA MET A 157 -14.48 2.10 -7.30
C MET A 157 -15.48 3.24 -7.30
N THR A 158 -14.96 4.47 -7.43
CA THR A 158 -15.79 5.69 -7.48
C THR A 158 -15.37 6.61 -8.63
N ASP A 159 -16.28 7.48 -9.04
CA ASP A 159 -15.95 8.66 -9.81
C ASP A 159 -15.37 9.78 -8.91
N PHE A 160 -14.99 10.92 -9.51
CA PHE A 160 -14.45 12.08 -8.76
C PHE A 160 -15.46 12.75 -7.82
N ASN A 161 -16.76 12.43 -7.94
CA ASN A 161 -17.79 12.90 -7.02
C ASN A 161 -18.09 11.89 -5.91
N MET A 162 -17.25 10.84 -5.79
CA MET A 162 -17.40 9.74 -4.84
C MET A 162 -18.65 8.87 -5.06
N ASN A 163 -19.26 8.93 -6.25
CA ASN A 163 -20.32 8.01 -6.60
C ASN A 163 -19.72 6.66 -6.99
N MET A 164 -20.29 5.59 -6.47
CA MET A 164 -19.85 4.24 -6.81
C MET A 164 -20.07 3.94 -8.31
N ILE A 165 -19.03 3.42 -8.95
CA ILE A 165 -19.07 2.97 -10.35
C ILE A 165 -18.77 1.47 -10.45
N ALA A 166 -19.15 0.83 -11.54
CA ALA A 166 -18.87 -0.58 -11.76
C ALA A 166 -17.34 -0.83 -11.81
N PRO A 167 -16.86 -1.93 -11.22
CA PRO A 167 -17.59 -3.05 -10.63
C PRO A 167 -18.04 -2.84 -9.17
N GLY A 168 -17.86 -1.67 -8.58
CA GLY A 168 -18.26 -1.36 -7.21
C GLY A 168 -17.20 -1.75 -6.18
N ILE A 169 -17.56 -2.59 -5.24
CA ILE A 169 -16.65 -3.02 -4.18
C ILE A 169 -15.81 -4.20 -4.64
N ILE A 170 -14.50 -4.08 -4.50
CA ILE A 170 -13.53 -5.16 -4.69
C ILE A 170 -13.13 -5.67 -3.30
N ASP A 171 -13.55 -6.87 -2.99
CA ASP A 171 -13.29 -7.54 -1.72
C ASP A 171 -12.41 -8.79 -1.89
N HIS A 172 -12.07 -9.42 -0.78
CA HIS A 172 -11.19 -10.60 -0.73
C HIS A 172 -11.90 -11.85 -0.21
N LYS A 173 -13.22 -11.94 -0.34
CA LYS A 173 -14.00 -13.08 0.15
C LYS A 173 -13.63 -14.42 -0.49
N GLU A 174 -12.96 -14.40 -1.64
CA GLU A 174 -12.43 -15.62 -2.28
C GLU A 174 -11.14 -16.12 -1.61
N TRP A 175 -10.53 -15.32 -0.74
CA TRP A 175 -9.36 -15.73 0.02
C TRP A 175 -9.80 -16.54 1.23
N THR A 176 -9.22 -17.74 1.37
CA THR A 176 -9.46 -18.61 2.50
C THR A 176 -8.13 -18.95 3.18
N PRO A 177 -8.12 -19.39 4.45
CA PRO A 177 -6.90 -19.86 5.09
C PRO A 177 -6.18 -20.97 4.31
N ALA A 178 -6.93 -21.80 3.61
CA ALA A 178 -6.37 -22.93 2.85
C ALA A 178 -5.73 -22.49 1.52
N ASN A 179 -6.31 -21.52 0.81
CA ASN A 179 -5.84 -21.13 -0.53
C ASN A 179 -5.05 -19.83 -0.55
N GLY A 180 -5.16 -18.98 0.46
CA GLY A 180 -4.74 -17.58 0.52
C GLY A 180 -3.55 -17.20 -0.35
N ARG A 181 -2.34 -17.68 -0.02
CA ARG A 181 -1.12 -17.33 -0.75
C ARG A 181 -1.11 -17.80 -2.20
N ASN A 182 -1.63 -18.98 -2.48
CA ASN A 182 -1.69 -19.53 -3.83
C ASN A 182 -2.77 -18.82 -4.66
N ASN A 183 -3.79 -18.29 -4.02
CA ASN A 183 -4.87 -17.57 -4.67
C ASN A 183 -4.43 -16.23 -5.28
N ALA A 184 -3.31 -15.66 -4.82
CA ALA A 184 -2.72 -14.45 -5.38
C ALA A 184 -2.39 -14.56 -6.88
N LEU A 185 -2.16 -15.77 -7.37
CA LEU A 185 -1.89 -16.03 -8.79
C LEU A 185 -3.17 -16.11 -9.64
N ARG A 186 -4.32 -16.26 -9.01
CA ARG A 186 -5.60 -16.53 -9.65
C ARG A 186 -6.54 -15.35 -9.69
N ILE A 187 -6.47 -14.50 -8.69
CA ILE A 187 -7.37 -13.36 -8.52
C ILE A 187 -6.58 -12.06 -8.48
N ASN A 188 -7.22 -10.97 -8.87
CA ASN A 188 -6.69 -9.63 -8.74
C ASN A 188 -6.90 -9.12 -7.29
N GLY A 189 -6.25 -9.75 -6.34
CA GLY A 189 -6.50 -9.53 -4.92
C GLY A 189 -5.42 -8.73 -4.19
N LEU A 190 -4.34 -8.32 -4.87
CA LEU A 190 -3.23 -7.58 -4.26
C LEU A 190 -3.21 -6.11 -4.62
N GLY A 191 -4.39 -5.53 -4.91
CA GLY A 191 -4.57 -4.10 -5.13
C GLY A 191 -4.39 -3.26 -3.86
N ALA A 192 -4.46 -1.94 -3.98
CA ALA A 192 -4.54 -1.04 -2.83
C ALA A 192 -5.90 -1.22 -2.11
N PRO A 193 -6.01 -0.90 -0.81
CA PRO A 193 -4.91 -0.53 0.08
C PRO A 193 -4.09 -1.72 0.55
N ARG A 194 -2.78 -1.52 0.65
CA ARG A 194 -1.84 -2.53 1.17
C ARG A 194 -1.04 -1.94 2.31
N ALA A 195 -0.76 -2.76 3.30
CA ALA A 195 0.12 -2.40 4.39
C ALA A 195 1.08 -3.54 4.72
N PHE A 196 2.25 -3.21 5.19
CA PHE A 196 3.33 -4.16 5.42
C PHE A 196 4.03 -3.89 6.76
N TYR A 197 4.43 -4.93 7.44
CA TYR A 197 5.39 -4.82 8.53
C TYR A 197 6.75 -4.40 7.96
N THR A 198 7.19 -3.20 8.26
CA THR A 198 8.36 -2.54 7.64
C THR A 198 9.64 -3.38 7.71
N PRO A 199 10.00 -4.05 8.83
CA PRO A 199 11.21 -4.88 8.87
C PRO A 199 11.20 -6.00 7.82
N VAL A 200 10.08 -6.71 7.68
CA VAL A 200 9.94 -7.78 6.67
C VAL A 200 10.02 -7.22 5.26
N LEU A 201 9.36 -6.08 5.01
CA LEU A 201 9.39 -5.44 3.69
C LEU A 201 10.80 -5.00 3.30
N ARG A 202 11.58 -4.48 4.26
CA ARG A 202 13.00 -4.11 4.05
C ARG A 202 13.89 -5.32 3.79
N GLU A 203 13.62 -6.45 4.43
CA GLU A 203 14.36 -7.70 4.24
C GLU A 203 14.14 -8.29 2.85
N VAL A 204 12.89 -8.28 2.37
CA VAL A 204 12.51 -8.77 1.02
C VAL A 204 13.17 -7.95 -0.09
N LYS A 205 13.65 -6.74 0.21
CA LYS A 205 14.33 -5.84 -0.75
C LYS A 205 13.46 -5.62 -1.97
N VAL A 206 12.36 -4.86 -1.80
CA VAL A 206 11.53 -4.42 -2.94
C VAL A 206 12.46 -3.82 -3.99
N PRO A 207 12.69 -4.48 -5.12
CA PRO A 207 13.66 -3.99 -6.08
C PRO A 207 13.19 -2.65 -6.62
N ASN A 208 14.14 -1.71 -6.78
CA ASN A 208 13.92 -0.50 -7.56
C ASN A 208 13.82 -0.93 -9.03
N THR A 209 12.72 -1.56 -9.37
CA THR A 209 12.58 -2.17 -10.66
C THR A 209 12.14 -1.14 -11.67
N LYS A 210 12.99 -0.91 -12.63
CA LYS A 210 12.57 -0.85 -14.02
C LYS A 210 11.90 -2.16 -14.47
N ILE A 211 11.20 -2.87 -13.57
CA ILE A 211 10.37 -4.00 -13.97
C ILE A 211 9.27 -3.42 -14.81
N GLY A 212 9.53 -3.62 -16.05
CA GLY A 212 8.65 -3.52 -17.14
C GLY A 212 7.74 -2.32 -17.06
N ARG A 213 7.76 -1.48 -18.04
CA ARG A 213 6.66 -0.59 -18.38
C ARG A 213 5.33 -1.38 -18.52
N ALA A 214 5.03 -2.20 -17.52
CA ALA A 214 3.71 -2.72 -17.24
C ALA A 214 2.96 -1.56 -16.62
N SER A 215 2.81 -0.58 -17.46
CA SER A 215 1.62 0.18 -17.72
C SER A 215 0.72 0.43 -16.52
N CYS A 216 0.94 1.51 -15.81
CA CYS A 216 -0.17 2.43 -15.74
C CYS A 216 -0.29 3.05 -17.14
N ARG A 217 -0.87 2.35 -18.10
CA ARG A 217 -1.47 2.97 -19.25
C ARG A 217 -2.74 3.60 -18.75
N GLU A 218 -2.72 4.93 -18.69
CA GLU A 218 -3.89 5.77 -18.65
C GLU A 218 -4.94 5.20 -19.62
N ARG A 219 -6.10 4.90 -19.10
CA ARG A 219 -7.34 4.82 -19.87
C ARG A 219 -8.23 5.98 -19.51
#